data_3619d78549c35e3850e3be2909dfff2b
#
_entry.id   3619d78549c35e3850e3be2909dfff2b
#
_cell.length_a   1.000
_cell.length_b   1.000
_cell.length_c   1.000
_cell.angle_alpha   90.00
_cell.angle_beta   90.00
_cell.angle_gamma   90.00
#
_symmetry.space_group_name_H-M   'P 1'
#
loop_
_entity.id
_entity.type
_entity.pdbx_description
1 polymer ?
#
loop_
_entity_poly.entity_id
_entity_poly.type
_entity_poly.pdbx_seq_one_letter_code
_entity_poly.pdbx_strand_id
1 'polypeptide(L)'
;MEYMGNKEYWNEKFANRNDNPLSPEKSVVENIDYFKKGTVLDVACGDGRNSLFLLEKGFKVTGIDFSSKALERLNMFAKRNNYLVKTMKVDLSMPNSLNNIETFDNILINHYRLHKNQFKDIKNHITDRGILFICGFGYKHEVDSKIKKEDLIQPTDFEDLKESFDLIKYIETPDDRGFFVTYIFRKRS
;
A
#
# COMPACT_ATOMS: atom_id res chain seq x y z
N MET A 1 13.12 -2.54 -21.06
CA MET A 1 12.81 -2.10 -19.67
C MET A 1 12.06 -3.23 -18.99
N GLU A 2 12.44 -3.55 -17.77
CA GLU A 2 11.91 -4.72 -17.07
C GLU A 2 10.53 -4.46 -16.45
N TYR A 3 9.66 -5.48 -16.49
CA TYR A 3 8.30 -5.41 -15.99
C TYR A 3 8.26 -5.18 -14.47
N MET A 4 7.54 -4.15 -14.00
CA MET A 4 7.47 -3.75 -12.60
C MET A 4 6.68 -4.74 -11.70
N GLY A 5 5.96 -5.70 -12.26
CA GLY A 5 5.34 -6.80 -11.51
C GLY A 5 6.33 -7.91 -11.13
N ASN A 6 7.58 -7.86 -11.62
CA ASN A 6 8.59 -8.87 -11.34
C ASN A 6 9.29 -8.63 -9.98
N LYS A 7 9.43 -9.67 -9.17
CA LYS A 7 10.11 -9.61 -7.86
C LYS A 7 11.61 -9.33 -7.99
N GLU A 8 12.27 -9.89 -9.00
CA GLU A 8 13.68 -9.65 -9.28
C GLU A 8 13.95 -8.17 -9.52
N TYR A 9 13.11 -7.51 -10.34
CA TYR A 9 13.18 -6.07 -10.57
C TYR A 9 13.20 -5.27 -9.26
N TRP A 10 12.28 -5.57 -8.33
CA TRP A 10 12.20 -4.83 -7.07
C TRP A 10 13.35 -5.14 -6.13
N ASN A 11 13.81 -6.40 -6.05
CA ASN A 11 14.98 -6.77 -5.24
C ASN A 11 16.23 -6.03 -5.69
N GLU A 12 16.50 -5.98 -6.99
CA GLU A 12 17.61 -5.22 -7.55
C GLU A 12 17.45 -3.71 -7.30
N LYS A 13 16.26 -3.18 -7.49
CA LYS A 13 15.95 -1.78 -7.26
C LYS A 13 16.20 -1.38 -5.80
N PHE A 14 15.79 -2.18 -4.83
CA PHE A 14 16.06 -1.90 -3.41
C PHE A 14 17.53 -2.09 -3.03
N ALA A 15 18.23 -3.04 -3.65
CA ALA A 15 19.65 -3.25 -3.41
C ALA A 15 20.51 -2.08 -3.91
N ASN A 16 20.13 -1.47 -5.05
CA ASN A 16 20.92 -0.43 -5.73
C ASN A 16 20.44 1.00 -5.44
N ARG A 17 19.37 1.18 -4.66
CA ARG A 17 18.86 2.51 -4.31
C ARG A 17 19.80 3.21 -3.31
N ASN A 18 19.97 4.52 -3.46
CA ASN A 18 20.74 5.33 -2.51
C ASN A 18 20.15 5.28 -1.08
N ASP A 19 20.94 5.75 -0.09
CA ASP A 19 20.57 5.69 1.32
C ASP A 19 19.65 6.84 1.80
N ASN A 20 18.88 7.42 0.90
CA ASN A 20 17.86 8.41 1.23
C ASN A 20 16.46 7.82 0.99
N PRO A 21 15.52 8.01 1.92
CA PRO A 21 14.15 7.63 1.70
C PRO A 21 13.52 8.51 0.61
N LEU A 22 12.62 7.95 -0.18
CA LEU A 22 11.82 8.73 -1.11
C LEU A 22 10.80 9.58 -0.33
N SER A 23 10.39 10.70 -0.91
CA SER A 23 9.26 11.47 -0.39
C SER A 23 7.97 10.63 -0.38
N PRO A 24 7.08 10.80 0.61
CA PRO A 24 5.80 10.08 0.64
C PRO A 24 4.97 10.38 -0.61
N GLU A 25 4.08 9.47 -0.95
CA GLU A 25 3.16 9.70 -2.08
C GLU A 25 2.21 10.85 -1.77
N LYS A 26 2.05 11.73 -2.76
CA LYS A 26 1.19 12.90 -2.65
C LYS A 26 -0.24 12.53 -2.28
N SER A 27 -0.77 11.45 -2.86
CA SER A 27 -2.10 10.92 -2.56
C SER A 27 -2.28 10.58 -1.07
N VAL A 28 -1.24 10.05 -0.42
CA VAL A 28 -1.28 9.71 1.02
C VAL A 28 -1.20 10.99 1.85
N VAL A 29 -0.30 11.91 1.51
CA VAL A 29 -0.12 13.18 2.22
C VAL A 29 -1.39 14.02 2.20
N GLU A 30 -2.02 14.19 1.04
CA GLU A 30 -3.21 15.02 0.85
C GLU A 30 -4.49 14.43 1.46
N ASN A 31 -4.49 13.14 1.77
CA ASN A 31 -5.67 12.46 2.30
C ASN A 31 -5.45 11.85 3.69
N ILE A 32 -4.41 12.26 4.40
CA ILE A 32 -4.08 11.74 5.74
C ILE A 32 -5.21 11.96 6.76
N ASP A 33 -6.00 13.00 6.62
CA ASP A 33 -7.11 13.34 7.51
C ASP A 33 -8.27 12.33 7.47
N TYR A 34 -8.32 11.47 6.45
CA TYR A 34 -9.27 10.36 6.41
C TYR A 34 -8.86 9.19 7.31
N PHE A 35 -7.56 9.07 7.64
CA PHE A 35 -7.07 7.96 8.45
C PHE A 35 -7.57 8.07 9.89
N LYS A 36 -8.07 6.98 10.43
CA LYS A 36 -8.45 6.85 11.82
C LYS A 36 -7.19 6.83 12.69
N LYS A 37 -7.13 7.61 13.76
CA LYS A 37 -5.98 7.58 14.69
C LYS A 37 -5.77 6.16 15.22
N GLY A 38 -4.52 5.69 15.21
CA GLY A 38 -4.17 4.36 15.72
C GLY A 38 -3.15 3.62 14.86
N THR A 39 -3.48 2.41 14.46
CA THR A 39 -2.59 1.48 13.76
C THR A 39 -2.78 1.54 12.25
N VAL A 40 -1.69 1.34 11.50
CA VAL A 40 -1.70 1.25 10.04
C VAL A 40 -0.92 0.02 9.58
N LEU A 41 -1.54 -0.79 8.73
CA LEU A 41 -0.85 -1.78 7.91
C LEU A 41 -0.49 -1.15 6.56
N ASP A 42 0.79 -1.02 6.26
CA ASP A 42 1.30 -0.56 4.95
C ASP A 42 1.65 -1.80 4.12
N VAL A 43 0.81 -2.09 3.13
CA VAL A 43 0.86 -3.31 2.30
C VAL A 43 1.75 -3.07 1.09
N ALA A 44 2.73 -3.95 0.86
CA ALA A 44 3.79 -3.78 -0.13
C ALA A 44 4.54 -2.45 0.10
N CYS A 45 4.96 -2.24 1.35
CA CYS A 45 5.48 -0.95 1.84
C CYS A 45 6.81 -0.52 1.20
N GLY A 46 7.52 -1.44 0.52
CA GLY A 46 8.84 -1.21 -0.01
C GLY A 46 9.82 -0.78 1.10
N ASP A 47 10.67 0.19 0.79
CA ASP A 47 11.60 0.78 1.76
C ASP A 47 10.98 1.91 2.63
N GLY A 48 9.63 2.00 2.62
CA GLY A 48 8.87 2.68 3.66
C GLY A 48 8.61 4.17 3.45
N ARG A 49 8.59 4.69 2.21
CA ARG A 49 8.32 6.11 1.96
C ARG A 49 7.03 6.62 2.64
N ASN A 50 5.95 5.84 2.57
CA ASN A 50 4.68 6.17 3.23
C ASN A 50 4.69 5.78 4.70
N SER A 51 5.28 4.64 5.05
CA SER A 51 5.44 4.20 6.44
C SER A 51 6.13 5.25 7.30
N LEU A 52 7.23 5.84 6.81
CA LEU A 52 7.97 6.89 7.53
C LEU A 52 7.14 8.15 7.76
N PHE A 53 6.39 8.58 6.75
CA PHE A 53 5.45 9.70 6.88
C PHE A 53 4.35 9.41 7.91
N LEU A 54 3.77 8.22 7.90
CA LEU A 54 2.74 7.83 8.86
C LEU A 54 3.29 7.78 10.29
N LEU A 55 4.53 7.28 10.47
CA LEU A 55 5.22 7.31 11.77
C LEU A 55 5.44 8.74 12.25
N GLU A 56 5.87 9.66 11.36
CA GLU A 56 5.99 11.10 11.67
C GLU A 56 4.66 11.71 12.13
N LYS A 57 3.54 11.26 11.52
CA LYS A 57 2.19 11.71 11.91
C LYS A 57 1.64 11.03 13.18
N GLY A 58 2.45 10.19 13.83
CA GLY A 58 2.13 9.56 15.11
C GLY A 58 1.30 8.28 15.01
N PHE A 59 1.21 7.67 13.84
CA PHE A 59 0.59 6.35 13.67
C PHE A 59 1.54 5.25 14.15
N LYS A 60 0.98 4.12 14.59
CA LYS A 60 1.72 2.89 14.81
C LYS A 60 1.70 2.07 13.52
N VAL A 61 2.84 1.91 12.87
CA VAL A 61 2.92 1.32 11.53
C VAL A 61 3.50 -0.09 11.58
N THR A 62 2.83 -1.01 10.88
CA THR A 62 3.36 -2.31 10.47
C THR A 62 3.52 -2.31 8.96
N GLY A 63 4.74 -2.42 8.47
CA GLY A 63 5.03 -2.54 7.03
C GLY A 63 5.21 -4.01 6.63
N ILE A 64 4.55 -4.42 5.57
CA ILE A 64 4.74 -5.76 4.98
C ILE A 64 5.25 -5.65 3.56
N ASP A 65 6.25 -6.46 3.22
CA ASP A 65 6.81 -6.56 1.88
C ASP A 65 7.45 -7.94 1.67
N PHE A 66 7.56 -8.38 0.41
CA PHE A 66 8.26 -9.65 0.09
C PHE A 66 9.78 -9.51 0.16
N SER A 67 10.31 -8.31 -0.07
CA SER A 67 11.74 -8.01 -0.13
C SER A 67 12.34 -7.75 1.25
N SER A 68 13.16 -8.68 1.72
CA SER A 68 13.94 -8.47 2.96
C SER A 68 14.79 -7.20 2.89
N LYS A 69 15.33 -6.89 1.69
CA LYS A 69 16.16 -5.68 1.49
C LYS A 69 15.37 -4.39 1.65
N ALA A 70 14.13 -4.36 1.15
CA ALA A 70 13.23 -3.23 1.38
C ALA A 70 12.97 -3.02 2.87
N LEU A 71 12.62 -4.09 3.59
CA LEU A 71 12.33 -4.04 5.03
C LEU A 71 13.56 -3.65 5.88
N GLU A 72 14.76 -4.11 5.52
CA GLU A 72 16.00 -3.67 6.15
C GLU A 72 16.19 -2.16 6.02
N ARG A 73 15.93 -1.61 4.82
CA ARG A 73 16.02 -0.17 4.55
C ARG A 73 14.98 0.62 5.34
N LEU A 74 13.72 0.16 5.38
CA LEU A 74 12.67 0.78 6.21
C LEU A 74 13.10 0.83 7.68
N ASN A 75 13.59 -0.29 8.24
CA ASN A 75 14.07 -0.34 9.62
C ASN A 75 15.26 0.62 9.87
N MET A 76 16.19 0.69 8.91
CA MET A 76 17.32 1.62 8.97
C MET A 76 16.84 3.08 8.99
N PHE A 77 15.94 3.47 8.11
CA PHE A 77 15.41 4.84 8.03
C PHE A 77 14.57 5.19 9.27
N ALA A 78 13.73 4.27 9.74
CA ALA A 78 12.95 4.47 10.96
C ALA A 78 13.88 4.68 12.17
N LYS A 79 14.93 3.86 12.32
CA LYS A 79 15.93 4.02 13.39
C LYS A 79 16.65 5.36 13.33
N ARG A 80 17.03 5.84 12.14
CA ARG A 80 17.68 7.16 11.96
C ARG A 80 16.81 8.32 12.46
N ASN A 81 15.49 8.16 12.41
CA ASN A 81 14.51 9.16 12.85
C ASN A 81 13.93 8.89 14.26
N ASN A 82 14.48 7.92 14.99
CA ASN A 82 13.97 7.46 16.28
C ASN A 82 12.51 6.98 16.26
N TYR A 83 12.05 6.42 15.14
CA TYR A 83 10.75 5.81 15.01
C TYR A 83 10.79 4.31 15.31
N LEU A 84 9.72 3.81 15.92
CA LEU A 84 9.47 2.37 16.08
C LEU A 84 8.54 1.90 14.98
N VAL A 85 9.03 0.99 14.14
CA VAL A 85 8.25 0.34 13.08
C VAL A 85 8.26 -1.18 13.29
N LYS A 86 7.12 -1.83 13.06
CA LYS A 86 7.05 -3.29 12.94
C LYS A 86 7.16 -3.64 11.46
N THR A 87 7.99 -4.62 11.11
CA THR A 87 8.12 -5.09 9.74
C THR A 87 7.92 -6.60 9.68
N MET A 88 7.25 -7.08 8.64
CA MET A 88 7.03 -8.50 8.41
C MET A 88 7.28 -8.82 6.94
N LYS A 89 8.09 -9.87 6.70
CA LYS A 89 8.28 -10.38 5.34
C LYS A 89 7.06 -11.19 4.93
N VAL A 90 6.31 -10.68 3.96
CA VAL A 90 5.09 -11.31 3.44
C VAL A 90 5.13 -11.30 1.92
N ASP A 91 5.04 -12.46 1.32
CA ASP A 91 4.91 -12.62 -0.13
C ASP A 91 3.42 -12.70 -0.49
N LEU A 92 2.87 -11.58 -0.95
CA LEU A 92 1.46 -11.47 -1.31
C LEU A 92 1.05 -12.34 -2.51
N SER A 93 2.00 -12.88 -3.29
CA SER A 93 1.68 -13.84 -4.35
C SER A 93 1.34 -15.24 -3.82
N MET A 94 1.64 -15.51 -2.55
CA MET A 94 1.36 -16.80 -1.93
C MET A 94 -0.07 -16.87 -1.39
N PRO A 95 -0.76 -18.01 -1.52
CA PRO A 95 -2.07 -18.21 -0.91
C PRO A 95 -2.01 -17.98 0.61
N ASN A 96 -3.08 -17.43 1.17
CA ASN A 96 -3.22 -17.23 2.63
C ASN A 96 -2.09 -16.39 3.27
N SER A 97 -1.40 -15.58 2.48
CA SER A 97 -0.25 -14.77 2.93
C SER A 97 -0.61 -13.79 4.05
N LEU A 98 -1.87 -13.44 4.20
CA LEU A 98 -2.38 -12.51 5.22
C LEU A 98 -2.91 -13.20 6.50
N ASN A 99 -2.99 -14.52 6.56
CA ASN A 99 -3.62 -15.24 7.69
C ASN A 99 -3.04 -14.92 9.08
N ASN A 100 -1.77 -14.55 9.15
CA ASN A 100 -1.08 -14.22 10.41
C ASN A 100 -0.97 -12.72 10.67
N ILE A 101 -1.72 -11.90 9.95
CA ILE A 101 -1.75 -10.45 10.11
C ILE A 101 -2.79 -10.07 11.17
N GLU A 102 -2.42 -9.15 12.06
CA GLU A 102 -3.32 -8.57 13.07
C GLU A 102 -4.41 -7.70 12.42
N THR A 103 -5.29 -7.14 13.24
CA THR A 103 -6.30 -6.16 12.82
C THR A 103 -5.75 -4.74 12.99
N PHE A 104 -6.06 -3.85 12.05
CA PHE A 104 -5.58 -2.47 12.02
C PHE A 104 -6.72 -1.47 11.91
N ASP A 105 -6.50 -0.25 12.40
CA ASP A 105 -7.43 0.87 12.20
C ASP A 105 -7.42 1.37 10.77
N ASN A 106 -6.30 1.20 10.07
CA ASN A 106 -6.16 1.58 8.67
C ASN A 106 -5.32 0.56 7.92
N ILE A 107 -5.66 0.35 6.65
CA ILE A 107 -4.83 -0.40 5.70
C ILE A 107 -4.52 0.52 4.53
N LEU A 108 -3.25 0.70 4.25
CA LEU A 108 -2.72 1.44 3.11
C LEU A 108 -2.18 0.47 2.07
N ILE A 109 -2.63 0.61 0.83
CA ILE A 109 -2.13 -0.13 -0.33
C ILE A 109 -1.78 0.90 -1.39
N ASN A 110 -0.49 1.08 -1.64
CA ASN A 110 -0.02 2.09 -2.58
C ASN A 110 0.89 1.48 -3.65
N HIS A 111 0.56 1.68 -4.91
CA HIS A 111 1.26 1.13 -6.08
C HIS A 111 1.39 -0.41 -6.09
N TYR A 112 0.47 -1.09 -5.43
CA TYR A 112 0.31 -2.53 -5.52
C TYR A 112 -1.15 -2.88 -5.82
N ARG A 113 -1.39 -3.76 -6.79
CA ARG A 113 -2.74 -4.25 -7.07
C ARG A 113 -2.95 -5.59 -6.39
N LEU A 114 -3.86 -5.62 -5.43
CA LEU A 114 -4.34 -6.87 -4.83
C LEU A 114 -5.21 -7.64 -5.84
N HIS A 115 -5.10 -8.95 -5.80
CA HIS A 115 -6.03 -9.82 -6.48
C HIS A 115 -7.38 -9.86 -5.76
N LYS A 116 -8.46 -10.16 -6.50
CA LYS A 116 -9.83 -10.15 -5.97
C LYS A 116 -10.00 -10.97 -4.67
N ASN A 117 -9.36 -12.14 -4.58
CA ASN A 117 -9.42 -12.97 -3.38
C ASN A 117 -8.75 -12.31 -2.15
N GLN A 118 -7.70 -11.53 -2.35
CA GLN A 118 -7.00 -10.85 -1.26
C GLN A 118 -7.84 -9.71 -0.66
N PHE A 119 -8.76 -9.11 -1.40
CA PHE A 119 -9.70 -8.14 -0.84
C PHE A 119 -10.68 -8.79 0.14
N LYS A 120 -11.03 -10.07 -0.05
CA LYS A 120 -11.84 -10.82 0.91
C LYS A 120 -11.10 -11.05 2.22
N ASP A 121 -9.79 -11.23 2.15
CA ASP A 121 -8.95 -11.42 3.35
C ASP A 121 -8.73 -10.07 4.05
N ILE A 122 -8.43 -9.01 3.32
CA ILE A 122 -8.16 -7.66 3.85
C ILE A 122 -9.29 -7.17 4.78
N LYS A 123 -10.56 -7.43 4.43
CA LYS A 123 -11.69 -7.00 5.26
C LYS A 123 -11.67 -7.57 6.68
N ASN A 124 -11.01 -8.73 6.89
CA ASN A 124 -10.89 -9.37 8.19
C ASN A 124 -9.78 -8.74 9.05
N HIS A 125 -8.89 -7.96 8.43
CA HIS A 125 -7.75 -7.33 9.08
C HIS A 125 -7.95 -5.83 9.35
N ILE A 126 -9.17 -5.33 9.21
CA ILE A 126 -9.50 -3.92 9.46
C ILE A 126 -10.59 -3.81 10.52
N THR A 127 -10.40 -2.91 11.48
CA THR A 127 -11.36 -2.67 12.57
C THR A 127 -12.64 -2.02 12.04
N ASP A 128 -13.73 -2.09 12.82
CA ASP A 128 -14.96 -1.36 12.50
C ASP A 128 -14.67 0.13 12.37
N ARG A 129 -15.27 0.77 11.38
CA ARG A 129 -15.03 2.15 10.98
C ARG A 129 -13.57 2.46 10.58
N GLY A 130 -12.75 1.43 10.39
CA GLY A 130 -11.38 1.52 9.89
C GLY A 130 -11.35 1.94 8.42
N ILE A 131 -10.20 2.47 7.98
CA ILE A 131 -10.00 3.00 6.63
C ILE A 131 -9.19 2.04 5.78
N LEU A 132 -9.69 1.77 4.59
CA LEU A 132 -8.94 1.10 3.53
C LEU A 132 -8.62 2.14 2.46
N PHE A 133 -7.34 2.48 2.35
CA PHE A 133 -6.82 3.42 1.36
C PHE A 133 -6.09 2.65 0.27
N ILE A 134 -6.49 2.85 -0.98
CA ILE A 134 -5.89 2.20 -2.15
C ILE A 134 -5.54 3.25 -3.18
N CYS A 135 -4.29 3.28 -3.63
CA CYS A 135 -3.84 4.12 -4.73
C CYS A 135 -2.93 3.33 -5.67
N GLY A 136 -3.12 3.51 -6.96
CA GLY A 136 -2.29 2.88 -7.98
C GLY A 136 -2.67 3.33 -9.38
N PHE A 137 -2.05 2.72 -10.40
CA PHE A 137 -2.39 2.98 -11.78
C PHE A 137 -3.85 2.62 -12.06
N GLY A 138 -4.62 3.55 -12.58
CA GLY A 138 -6.04 3.38 -12.87
C GLY A 138 -6.30 2.86 -14.28
N TYR A 139 -7.50 2.44 -14.54
CA TYR A 139 -7.95 1.79 -15.78
C TYR A 139 -7.75 2.61 -17.06
N LYS A 140 -7.55 3.93 -16.96
CA LYS A 140 -7.25 4.84 -18.10
C LYS A 140 -5.75 5.00 -18.35
N HIS A 141 -4.88 4.35 -17.54
CA HIS A 141 -3.43 4.44 -17.74
C HIS A 141 -3.03 3.72 -19.03
N GLU A 142 -2.16 4.36 -19.83
CA GLU A 142 -1.59 3.75 -21.02
C GLU A 142 -0.57 2.68 -20.64
N VAL A 143 -0.83 1.45 -21.08
CA VAL A 143 0.05 0.32 -20.80
C VAL A 143 1.34 0.38 -21.62
N ASP A 144 2.43 -0.06 -21.01
CA ASP A 144 3.75 -0.13 -21.65
C ASP A 144 4.50 -1.42 -21.27
N SER A 145 5.81 -1.45 -21.47
CA SER A 145 6.64 -2.60 -21.07
C SER A 145 6.77 -2.79 -19.57
N LYS A 146 6.51 -1.75 -18.77
CA LYS A 146 6.63 -1.76 -17.30
C LYS A 146 5.30 -2.02 -16.60
N ILE A 147 4.24 -1.44 -17.12
CA ILE A 147 2.89 -1.50 -16.53
C ILE A 147 1.96 -2.17 -17.52
N LYS A 148 1.44 -3.31 -17.13
CA LYS A 148 0.51 -4.10 -17.96
C LYS A 148 -0.94 -3.84 -17.58
N LYS A 149 -1.87 -4.27 -18.43
CA LYS A 149 -3.31 -4.14 -18.19
C LYS A 149 -3.75 -4.79 -16.86
N GLU A 150 -3.09 -5.88 -16.49
CA GLU A 150 -3.34 -6.62 -15.24
C GLU A 150 -2.91 -5.85 -13.98
N ASP A 151 -2.09 -4.81 -14.12
CA ASP A 151 -1.65 -3.96 -13.00
C ASP A 151 -2.61 -2.80 -12.74
N LEU A 152 -3.54 -2.55 -13.67
CA LEU A 152 -4.43 -1.39 -13.60
C LEU A 152 -5.63 -1.67 -12.68
N ILE A 153 -5.85 -0.80 -11.72
CA ILE A 153 -7.01 -0.83 -10.83
C ILE A 153 -8.28 -0.55 -11.65
N GLN A 154 -9.23 -1.48 -11.58
CA GLN A 154 -10.53 -1.38 -12.23
C GLN A 154 -11.61 -1.01 -11.21
N PRO A 155 -12.64 -0.23 -11.57
CA PRO A 155 -13.78 0.04 -10.68
C PRO A 155 -14.47 -1.23 -10.19
N THR A 156 -14.44 -2.30 -10.98
CA THR A 156 -15.03 -3.61 -10.67
C THR A 156 -14.21 -4.44 -9.67
N ASP A 157 -12.97 -4.06 -9.36
CA ASP A 157 -12.12 -4.78 -8.39
C ASP A 157 -12.71 -4.75 -6.97
N PHE A 158 -13.58 -3.77 -6.68
CA PHE A 158 -14.12 -3.49 -5.35
C PHE A 158 -15.57 -3.95 -5.13
N GLU A 159 -16.14 -4.71 -6.05
CA GLU A 159 -17.53 -5.16 -5.92
C GLU A 159 -17.78 -5.97 -4.64
N ASP A 160 -16.84 -6.83 -4.28
CA ASP A 160 -16.94 -7.65 -3.06
C ASP A 160 -16.79 -6.82 -1.75
N LEU A 161 -16.36 -5.57 -1.84
CA LEU A 161 -16.27 -4.67 -0.68
C LEU A 161 -17.58 -3.92 -0.41
N LYS A 162 -18.48 -3.80 -1.36
CA LYS A 162 -19.70 -2.96 -1.29
C LYS A 162 -20.62 -3.32 -0.10
N GLU A 163 -20.63 -4.60 0.32
CA GLU A 163 -21.44 -5.04 1.45
C GLU A 163 -20.86 -4.62 2.81
N SER A 164 -19.52 -4.53 2.91
CA SER A 164 -18.80 -4.30 4.16
C SER A 164 -18.20 -2.91 4.29
N PHE A 165 -18.13 -2.15 3.20
CA PHE A 165 -17.48 -0.84 3.15
C PHE A 165 -18.32 0.21 2.44
N ASP A 166 -18.21 1.44 2.89
CA ASP A 166 -18.69 2.63 2.20
C ASP A 166 -17.51 3.29 1.48
N LEU A 167 -17.66 3.56 0.18
CA LEU A 167 -16.72 4.40 -0.55
C LEU A 167 -16.92 5.86 -0.12
N ILE A 168 -15.96 6.43 0.60
CA ILE A 168 -16.04 7.80 1.09
C ILE A 168 -15.34 8.80 0.18
N LYS A 169 -14.39 8.36 -0.64
CA LYS A 169 -13.75 9.22 -1.64
C LYS A 169 -13.18 8.43 -2.81
N TYR A 170 -13.31 8.99 -3.99
CA TYR A 170 -12.66 8.56 -5.22
C TYR A 170 -11.98 9.76 -5.88
N ILE A 171 -10.72 9.59 -6.31
CA ILE A 171 -9.93 10.64 -6.92
C ILE A 171 -9.22 10.06 -8.15
N GLU A 172 -9.27 10.79 -9.26
CA GLU A 172 -8.43 10.55 -10.44
C GLU A 172 -7.33 11.60 -10.46
N THR A 173 -6.08 11.16 -10.60
CA THR A 173 -4.92 12.05 -10.62
C THR A 173 -4.02 11.70 -11.80
N PRO A 174 -4.14 12.39 -12.94
CA PRO A 174 -3.13 12.31 -13.99
C PRO A 174 -1.89 13.11 -13.54
N ASP A 175 -0.70 12.51 -13.71
CA ASP A 175 0.59 13.18 -13.52
C ASP A 175 1.62 12.68 -14.56
N ASP A 176 2.87 13.15 -14.48
CA ASP A 176 3.96 12.79 -15.41
C ASP A 176 4.28 11.29 -15.43
N ARG A 177 3.89 10.55 -14.40
CA ARG A 177 4.09 9.11 -14.28
C ARG A 177 2.94 8.30 -14.87
N GLY A 178 1.78 8.95 -15.11
CA GLY A 178 0.61 8.31 -15.69
C GLY A 178 -0.72 8.70 -15.05
N PHE A 179 -1.71 7.83 -15.21
CA PHE A 179 -3.03 8.03 -14.67
C PHE A 179 -3.25 7.18 -13.41
N PHE A 180 -3.39 7.85 -12.27
CA PHE A 180 -3.61 7.20 -10.97
C PHE A 180 -5.06 7.34 -10.51
N VAL A 181 -5.49 6.37 -9.72
CA VAL A 181 -6.75 6.40 -9.00
C VAL A 181 -6.52 6.18 -7.52
N THR A 182 -7.28 6.90 -6.69
CA THR A 182 -7.29 6.71 -5.25
C THR A 182 -8.71 6.39 -4.81
N TYR A 183 -8.86 5.31 -4.06
CA TYR A 183 -10.10 4.89 -3.42
C TYR A 183 -9.91 4.90 -1.91
N ILE A 184 -10.80 5.56 -1.19
CA ILE A 184 -10.82 5.59 0.26
C ILE A 184 -12.16 5.01 0.71
N PHE A 185 -12.08 3.87 1.37
CA PHE A 185 -13.24 3.17 1.90
C PHE A 185 -13.24 3.22 3.42
N ARG A 186 -14.43 3.23 4.02
CA ARG A 186 -14.62 3.05 5.45
C ARG A 186 -15.38 1.75 5.69
N LYS A 187 -14.85 0.89 6.56
CA LYS A 187 -15.55 -0.32 6.99
C LYS A 187 -16.78 0.07 7.78
N ARG A 188 -17.90 -0.59 7.50
CA ARG A 188 -19.12 -0.47 8.30
C ARG A 188 -18.93 -1.09 9.68
N SER A 189 -19.77 -0.68 10.61
CA SER A 189 -19.80 -1.26 11.96
C SER A 189 -20.54 -2.57 11.95
#